data_252169812e96f571b324474d94bcbe9f
#
_entry.id   252169812e96f571b324474d94bcbe9f
#
_cell.length_a   1.000
_cell.length_b   1.000
_cell.length_c   1.000
_cell.angle_alpha   90.00
_cell.angle_beta   90.00
_cell.angle_gamma   90.00
#
_symmetry.space_group_name_H-M   'P 1'
#
loop_
_entity.id
_entity.type
_entity.pdbx_description
1 polymer ?
#
loop_
_entity_poly.entity_id
_entity_poly.type
_entity_poly.pdbx_seq_one_letter_code
_entity_poly.pdbx_strand_id
1 'polypeptide(L)'
;ALPAGEVYIAVAKAFLARGAKNFLFETLSSDAGVLDAVSYLKKCVPDAFVIVSFAVLPDGYTREGLLCRDLARQMAESGLVDAVGLNCVSAPGAMRPLARQLMHIGLPLSVMPNAGYPVVARTQVKYQGKPEYFAREQAKLAAEGVKILGGCCGTTPTHIAALRAELDALPAQTAAEPVPLSTPEKPDVEKDDAFLRKLNAGEKVIAIELDSPKDADLT
;
A
#
# COMPACT_ATOMS: atom_id res chain seq x y z
N ALA A 1 22.45 11.82 -11.50
CA ALA A 1 21.64 10.61 -11.29
C ALA A 1 20.81 10.37 -12.56
N LEU A 2 20.57 9.11 -12.93
CA LEU A 2 19.66 8.76 -14.03
C LEU A 2 18.21 9.07 -13.62
N PRO A 3 17.32 9.43 -14.56
CA PRO A 3 15.89 9.51 -14.30
C PRO A 3 15.34 8.16 -13.80
N ALA A 4 14.36 8.20 -12.90
CA ALA A 4 13.82 6.99 -12.27
C ALA A 4 13.33 5.96 -13.31
N GLY A 5 12.67 6.41 -14.38
CA GLY A 5 12.22 5.53 -15.47
C GLY A 5 13.35 4.76 -16.16
N GLU A 6 14.49 5.39 -16.37
CA GLU A 6 15.66 4.71 -16.98
C GLU A 6 16.22 3.63 -16.05
N VAL A 7 16.23 3.87 -14.74
CA VAL A 7 16.67 2.88 -13.75
C VAL A 7 15.72 1.68 -13.75
N TYR A 8 14.40 1.89 -13.70
CA TYR A 8 13.43 0.80 -13.77
C TYR A 8 13.52 0.03 -15.09
N ILE A 9 13.69 0.71 -16.22
CA ILE A 9 13.87 0.05 -17.52
C ILE A 9 15.15 -0.81 -17.54
N ALA A 10 16.24 -0.32 -16.96
CA ALA A 10 17.49 -1.10 -16.91
C ALA A 10 17.30 -2.39 -16.08
N VAL A 11 16.61 -2.32 -14.96
CA VAL A 11 16.24 -3.49 -14.13
C VAL A 11 15.31 -4.43 -14.90
N ALA A 12 14.27 -3.88 -15.53
CA ALA A 12 13.31 -4.66 -16.34
C ALA A 12 14.02 -5.44 -17.46
N LYS A 13 14.98 -4.84 -18.17
CA LYS A 13 15.80 -5.51 -19.19
C LYS A 13 16.53 -6.73 -18.64
N ALA A 14 17.11 -6.63 -17.44
CA ALA A 14 17.82 -7.74 -16.80
C ALA A 14 16.87 -8.92 -16.48
N PHE A 15 15.65 -8.64 -16.00
CA PHE A 15 14.64 -9.67 -15.76
C PHE A 15 14.11 -10.28 -17.07
N LEU A 16 13.85 -9.47 -18.09
CA LEU A 16 13.42 -9.94 -19.41
C LEU A 16 14.46 -10.87 -20.05
N ALA A 17 15.74 -10.55 -19.94
CA ALA A 17 16.83 -11.39 -20.43
C ALA A 17 16.88 -12.78 -19.75
N ARG A 18 16.22 -12.95 -18.61
CA ARG A 18 16.06 -14.22 -17.89
C ARG A 18 14.70 -14.87 -18.08
N GLY A 19 13.87 -14.34 -18.99
CA GLY A 19 12.57 -14.90 -19.35
C GLY A 19 11.43 -14.53 -18.40
N ALA A 20 11.58 -13.51 -17.55
CA ALA A 20 10.50 -13.02 -16.73
C ALA A 20 9.33 -12.50 -17.58
N LYS A 21 8.10 -12.89 -17.21
CA LYS A 21 6.87 -12.48 -17.89
C LYS A 21 5.93 -11.69 -17.01
N ASN A 22 6.08 -11.77 -15.69
CA ASN A 22 5.24 -11.08 -14.73
C ASN A 22 6.13 -10.19 -13.86
N PHE A 23 5.62 -9.01 -13.50
CA PHE A 23 6.41 -7.99 -12.81
C PHE A 23 5.62 -7.37 -11.67
N LEU A 24 6.30 -7.17 -10.55
CA LEU A 24 5.79 -6.45 -9.39
C LEU A 24 6.72 -5.27 -9.12
N PHE A 25 6.20 -4.06 -9.26
CA PHE A 25 6.81 -2.84 -8.75
C PHE A 25 6.24 -2.61 -7.36
N GLU A 26 7.05 -2.72 -6.31
CA GLU A 26 6.58 -2.69 -4.93
C GLU A 26 7.26 -1.63 -4.07
N THR A 27 6.58 -1.28 -2.97
CA THR A 27 7.07 -0.35 -1.95
C THR A 27 7.37 1.04 -2.51
N LEU A 28 6.58 1.44 -3.50
CA LEU A 28 6.75 2.74 -4.15
C LEU A 28 6.19 3.87 -3.28
N SER A 29 6.90 4.99 -3.23
CA SER A 29 6.44 6.23 -2.59
C SER A 29 5.91 7.25 -3.59
N SER A 30 6.18 7.04 -4.88
CA SER A 30 5.65 7.85 -6.00
C SER A 30 5.50 7.01 -7.27
N ASP A 31 4.90 7.61 -8.28
CA ASP A 31 4.73 7.03 -9.62
C ASP A 31 5.86 7.39 -10.59
N ALA A 32 6.86 8.15 -10.13
CA ALA A 32 7.92 8.68 -10.96
C ALA A 32 8.64 7.60 -11.78
N GLY A 33 8.48 7.63 -13.09
CA GLY A 33 9.11 6.73 -14.05
C GLY A 33 8.56 5.29 -14.09
N VAL A 34 7.56 4.97 -13.28
CA VAL A 34 6.97 3.62 -13.24
C VAL A 34 6.25 3.31 -14.54
N LEU A 35 5.41 4.22 -15.03
CA LEU A 35 4.65 4.01 -16.27
C LEU A 35 5.56 3.94 -17.50
N ASP A 36 6.71 4.61 -17.49
CA ASP A 36 7.72 4.47 -18.58
C ASP A 36 8.25 3.03 -18.64
N ALA A 37 8.58 2.46 -17.47
CA ALA A 37 9.04 1.09 -17.37
C ALA A 37 7.95 0.07 -17.73
N VAL A 38 6.72 0.29 -17.28
CA VAL A 38 5.59 -0.57 -17.62
C VAL A 38 5.29 -0.53 -19.12
N SER A 39 5.29 0.66 -19.73
CA SER A 39 5.15 0.83 -21.18
C SER A 39 6.25 0.07 -21.94
N TYR A 40 7.48 0.16 -21.46
CA TYR A 40 8.60 -0.60 -22.04
C TYR A 40 8.37 -2.11 -21.94
N LEU A 41 7.96 -2.61 -20.75
CA LEU A 41 7.65 -4.02 -20.52
C LEU A 41 6.54 -4.54 -21.45
N LYS A 42 5.43 -3.81 -21.55
CA LYS A 42 4.29 -4.17 -22.41
C LYS A 42 4.65 -4.17 -23.91
N LYS A 43 5.61 -3.34 -24.33
CA LYS A 43 6.16 -3.40 -25.70
C LYS A 43 7.01 -4.65 -25.93
N CYS A 44 7.78 -5.09 -24.94
CA CYS A 44 8.63 -6.27 -25.06
C CYS A 44 7.85 -7.59 -24.87
N VAL A 45 6.88 -7.60 -23.95
CA VAL A 45 6.04 -8.75 -23.58
C VAL A 45 4.60 -8.24 -23.43
N PRO A 46 3.79 -8.21 -24.50
CA PRO A 46 2.45 -7.63 -24.48
C PRO A 46 1.49 -8.29 -23.49
N ASP A 47 1.67 -9.57 -23.22
CA ASP A 47 0.90 -10.39 -22.27
C ASP A 47 1.49 -10.40 -20.84
N ALA A 48 2.50 -9.58 -20.56
CA ALA A 48 3.06 -9.48 -19.20
C ALA A 48 1.99 -9.03 -18.20
N PHE A 49 1.91 -9.70 -17.04
CA PHE A 49 1.09 -9.25 -15.94
C PHE A 49 1.91 -8.33 -15.04
N VAL A 50 1.44 -7.10 -14.84
CA VAL A 50 2.15 -6.06 -14.10
C VAL A 50 1.33 -5.58 -12.92
N ILE A 51 1.91 -5.68 -11.72
CA ILE A 51 1.37 -5.13 -10.49
C ILE A 51 2.20 -3.90 -10.11
N VAL A 52 1.51 -2.82 -9.74
CA VAL A 52 2.15 -1.62 -9.17
C VAL A 52 1.62 -1.41 -7.76
N SER A 53 2.51 -1.43 -6.76
CA SER A 53 2.16 -1.42 -5.34
C SER A 53 2.86 -0.30 -4.57
N PHE A 54 2.09 0.43 -3.78
CA PHE A 54 2.55 1.60 -3.05
C PHE A 54 2.71 1.33 -1.55
N ALA A 55 3.74 1.91 -0.97
CA ALA A 55 3.96 1.94 0.47
C ALA A 55 3.28 3.18 1.07
N VAL A 56 2.21 2.95 1.83
CA VAL A 56 1.29 3.99 2.28
C VAL A 56 1.17 3.96 3.80
N LEU A 57 1.25 5.14 4.40
CA LEU A 57 1.01 5.34 5.84
C LEU A 57 -0.48 5.14 6.17
N PRO A 58 -0.84 4.93 7.45
CA PRO A 58 -2.24 4.72 7.84
C PRO A 58 -3.20 5.86 7.49
N ASP A 59 -2.69 7.07 7.26
CA ASP A 59 -3.44 8.25 6.82
C ASP A 59 -3.77 8.26 5.31
N GLY A 60 -3.25 7.28 4.56
CA GLY A 60 -3.48 7.16 3.11
C GLY A 60 -2.44 7.86 2.24
N TYR A 61 -1.42 8.45 2.84
CA TYR A 61 -0.36 9.15 2.10
C TYR A 61 0.92 8.32 2.02
N THR A 62 1.67 8.49 0.96
CA THR A 62 3.03 7.99 0.86
C THR A 62 3.99 8.90 1.63
N ARG A 63 5.24 8.48 1.81
CA ARG A 63 6.28 9.32 2.44
C ARG A 63 6.59 10.60 1.65
N GLU A 64 6.24 10.64 0.37
CA GLU A 64 6.37 11.84 -0.47
C GLU A 64 5.11 12.73 -0.42
N GLY A 65 4.12 12.40 0.41
CA GLY A 65 2.90 13.19 0.59
C GLY A 65 1.88 13.00 -0.52
N LEU A 66 1.98 11.94 -1.31
CA LEU A 66 1.04 11.61 -2.39
C LEU A 66 -0.09 10.73 -1.87
N LEU A 67 -1.32 11.05 -2.24
CA LEU A 67 -2.48 10.27 -1.82
C LEU A 67 -2.58 8.96 -2.61
N CYS A 68 -2.64 7.83 -1.93
CA CYS A 68 -2.63 6.51 -2.56
C CYS A 68 -3.77 6.30 -3.55
N ARG A 69 -4.95 6.86 -3.28
CA ARG A 69 -6.10 6.78 -4.19
C ARG A 69 -5.82 7.45 -5.53
N ASP A 70 -5.13 8.58 -5.53
CA ASP A 70 -4.83 9.31 -6.75
C ASP A 70 -3.75 8.59 -7.56
N LEU A 71 -2.72 8.06 -6.89
CA LEU A 71 -1.71 7.20 -7.52
C LEU A 71 -2.33 5.94 -8.14
N ALA A 72 -3.20 5.26 -7.42
CA ALA A 72 -3.85 4.05 -7.90
C ALA A 72 -4.80 4.35 -9.07
N ARG A 73 -5.51 5.48 -9.05
CA ARG A 73 -6.34 5.94 -10.18
C ARG A 73 -5.50 6.20 -11.42
N GLN A 74 -4.38 6.89 -11.28
CA GLN A 74 -3.47 7.15 -12.38
C GLN A 74 -2.95 5.85 -13.00
N MET A 75 -2.62 4.84 -12.19
CA MET A 75 -2.24 3.52 -12.69
C MET A 75 -3.38 2.88 -13.50
N ALA A 76 -4.60 2.93 -12.99
CA ALA A 76 -5.77 2.37 -13.69
C ALA A 76 -6.08 3.10 -15.00
N GLU A 77 -6.04 4.44 -15.00
CA GLU A 77 -6.29 5.26 -16.19
C GLU A 77 -5.24 5.11 -17.28
N SER A 78 -4.03 4.67 -16.93
CA SER A 78 -2.97 4.38 -17.90
C SER A 78 -3.31 3.24 -18.86
N GLY A 79 -4.17 2.31 -18.46
CA GLY A 79 -4.47 1.10 -19.21
C GLY A 79 -3.31 0.12 -19.39
N LEU A 80 -2.19 0.35 -18.71
CA LEU A 80 -0.96 -0.45 -18.83
C LEU A 80 -0.75 -1.42 -17.66
N VAL A 81 -1.38 -1.16 -16.50
CA VAL A 81 -1.21 -1.90 -15.26
C VAL A 81 -2.36 -2.89 -15.09
N ASP A 82 -2.05 -4.12 -14.71
CA ASP A 82 -3.05 -5.20 -14.59
C ASP A 82 -3.61 -5.32 -13.17
N ALA A 83 -2.86 -4.85 -12.16
CA ALA A 83 -3.33 -4.76 -10.77
C ALA A 83 -2.62 -3.63 -10.02
N VAL A 84 -3.32 -2.99 -9.11
CA VAL A 84 -2.71 -2.02 -8.17
C VAL A 84 -2.65 -2.61 -6.77
N GLY A 85 -1.75 -2.11 -5.93
CA GLY A 85 -1.60 -2.68 -4.59
C GLY A 85 -1.11 -1.73 -3.53
N LEU A 86 -1.19 -2.25 -2.31
CA LEU A 86 -0.59 -1.68 -1.11
C LEU A 86 0.31 -2.73 -0.48
N ASN A 87 1.53 -2.34 -0.11
CA ASN A 87 2.43 -3.26 0.59
C ASN A 87 3.30 -2.54 1.61
N CYS A 88 3.88 -3.32 2.52
CA CYS A 88 4.80 -2.84 3.54
C CYS A 88 4.17 -1.81 4.51
N VAL A 89 4.98 -1.08 5.28
CA VAL A 89 4.68 0.01 6.22
C VAL A 89 3.68 -0.38 7.31
N SER A 90 2.50 -0.91 6.96
CA SER A 90 1.40 -1.17 7.89
C SER A 90 1.16 -2.66 8.17
N ALA A 91 0.62 -2.94 9.35
CA ALA A 91 0.11 -4.26 9.72
C ALA A 91 -1.24 -4.57 9.03
N PRO A 92 -1.68 -5.85 8.96
CA PRO A 92 -2.86 -6.25 8.20
C PRO A 92 -4.13 -5.46 8.53
N GLY A 93 -4.42 -5.26 9.81
CA GLY A 93 -5.63 -4.54 10.24
C GLY A 93 -5.65 -3.07 9.81
N ALA A 94 -4.49 -2.42 9.77
CA ALA A 94 -4.37 -1.02 9.35
C ALA A 94 -4.50 -0.83 7.82
N MET A 95 -4.21 -1.87 7.02
CA MET A 95 -4.37 -1.79 5.57
C MET A 95 -5.82 -1.92 5.10
N ARG A 96 -6.70 -2.49 5.91
CA ARG A 96 -8.10 -2.74 5.51
C ARG A 96 -8.88 -1.46 5.17
N PRO A 97 -8.84 -0.36 5.98
CA PRO A 97 -9.49 0.89 5.60
C PRO A 97 -8.92 1.50 4.31
N LEU A 98 -7.62 1.37 4.09
CA LEU A 98 -6.94 1.85 2.88
C LEU A 98 -7.36 1.04 1.64
N ALA A 99 -7.37 -0.28 1.76
CA ALA A 99 -7.80 -1.18 0.71
C ALA A 99 -9.24 -0.88 0.24
N ARG A 100 -10.16 -0.60 1.19
CA ARG A 100 -11.54 -0.23 0.87
C ARG A 100 -11.65 1.02 -0.01
N GLN A 101 -10.77 1.99 0.17
CA GLN A 101 -10.73 3.21 -0.66
C GLN A 101 -10.31 2.93 -2.11
N LEU A 102 -9.65 1.78 -2.35
CA LEU A 102 -9.13 1.40 -3.66
C LEU A 102 -9.98 0.36 -4.40
N MET A 103 -10.99 -0.22 -3.76
CA MET A 103 -11.76 -1.33 -4.35
C MET A 103 -12.54 -0.97 -5.62
N HIS A 104 -12.79 0.33 -5.86
CA HIS A 104 -13.59 0.80 -7.00
C HIS A 104 -12.75 1.43 -8.12
N ILE A 105 -11.46 1.17 -8.15
CA ILE A 105 -10.54 1.74 -9.15
C ILE A 105 -10.66 1.07 -10.52
N GLY A 106 -11.35 -0.06 -10.60
CA GLY A 106 -11.54 -0.79 -11.86
C GLY A 106 -10.41 -1.81 -12.15
N LEU A 107 -9.43 -1.96 -11.27
CA LEU A 107 -8.39 -2.97 -11.35
C LEU A 107 -8.44 -3.93 -10.15
N PRO A 108 -7.97 -5.18 -10.31
CA PRO A 108 -7.71 -6.07 -9.18
C PRO A 108 -6.81 -5.41 -8.14
N LEU A 109 -7.16 -5.56 -6.86
CA LEU A 109 -6.38 -5.02 -5.76
C LEU A 109 -5.48 -6.10 -5.14
N SER A 110 -4.21 -5.73 -4.92
CA SER A 110 -3.21 -6.51 -4.20
C SER A 110 -2.95 -5.89 -2.82
N VAL A 111 -2.92 -6.71 -1.76
CA VAL A 111 -2.60 -6.24 -0.41
C VAL A 111 -1.59 -7.18 0.25
N MET A 112 -0.41 -6.65 0.55
CA MET A 112 0.73 -7.38 1.12
C MET A 112 1.28 -6.65 2.35
N PRO A 113 0.62 -6.75 3.52
CA PRO A 113 1.04 -6.07 4.75
C PRO A 113 2.30 -6.68 5.35
N ASN A 114 2.90 -5.97 6.28
CA ASN A 114 3.89 -6.55 7.19
C ASN A 114 3.22 -7.55 8.14
N ALA A 115 3.99 -8.51 8.66
CA ALA A 115 3.48 -9.47 9.65
C ALA A 115 3.10 -8.85 11.00
N GLY A 116 3.23 -7.55 11.13
CA GLY A 116 2.95 -6.74 12.31
C GLY A 116 3.78 -5.47 12.25
N TYR A 117 3.80 -4.71 13.35
CA TYR A 117 4.69 -3.55 13.46
C TYR A 117 6.11 -3.98 13.86
N PRO A 118 7.14 -3.28 13.35
CA PRO A 118 8.51 -3.56 13.75
C PRO A 118 8.74 -3.18 15.22
N VAL A 119 9.40 -4.06 15.96
CA VAL A 119 9.90 -3.78 17.30
C VAL A 119 11.41 -3.83 17.26
N VAL A 120 12.04 -2.75 17.66
CA VAL A 120 13.51 -2.69 17.76
C VAL A 120 13.92 -3.25 19.11
N ALA A 121 14.53 -4.44 19.10
CA ALA A 121 15.11 -5.06 20.28
C ALA A 121 16.64 -5.08 20.15
N ARG A 122 17.31 -4.25 20.93
CA ARG A 122 18.77 -4.02 20.85
C ARG A 122 19.15 -3.56 19.43
N THR A 123 19.81 -4.42 18.64
CA THR A 123 20.28 -4.13 17.28
C THR A 123 19.46 -4.83 16.19
N GLN A 124 18.35 -5.49 16.55
CA GLN A 124 17.54 -6.27 15.61
C GLN A 124 16.13 -5.72 15.51
N VAL A 125 15.63 -5.62 14.28
CA VAL A 125 14.22 -5.36 14.00
C VAL A 125 13.50 -6.70 13.98
N LYS A 126 12.47 -6.85 14.80
CA LYS A 126 11.60 -8.04 14.83
C LYS A 126 10.17 -7.65 14.57
N TYR A 127 9.47 -8.47 13.80
CA TYR A 127 8.03 -8.35 13.58
C TYR A 127 7.33 -9.36 14.47
N GLN A 128 6.35 -8.91 15.26
CA GLN A 128 5.70 -9.75 16.30
C GLN A 128 4.29 -10.22 15.90
N GLY A 129 3.95 -10.14 14.61
CA GLY A 129 2.65 -10.60 14.13
C GLY A 129 2.51 -12.12 14.28
N LYS A 130 1.35 -12.56 14.82
CA LYS A 130 1.01 -13.99 14.89
C LYS A 130 0.43 -14.43 13.54
N PRO A 131 0.82 -15.59 12.99
CA PRO A 131 0.31 -16.10 11.72
C PRO A 131 -1.22 -16.16 11.65
N GLU A 132 -1.88 -16.54 12.75
CA GLU A 132 -3.34 -16.67 12.81
C GLU A 132 -4.04 -15.30 12.75
N TYR A 133 -3.47 -14.27 13.40
CA TYR A 133 -3.98 -12.90 13.30
C TYR A 133 -3.79 -12.36 11.89
N PHE A 134 -2.59 -12.51 11.33
CA PHE A 134 -2.25 -12.11 9.98
C PHE A 134 -3.23 -12.72 8.96
N ALA A 135 -3.47 -14.03 9.06
CA ALA A 135 -4.36 -14.76 8.17
C ALA A 135 -5.82 -14.29 8.28
N ARG A 136 -6.35 -14.16 9.50
CA ARG A 136 -7.74 -13.70 9.72
C ARG A 136 -7.99 -12.30 9.19
N GLU A 137 -7.06 -11.37 9.40
CA GLU A 137 -7.23 -10.00 8.90
C GLU A 137 -7.20 -9.95 7.37
N GLN A 138 -6.35 -10.75 6.74
CA GLN A 138 -6.32 -10.84 5.29
C GLN A 138 -7.51 -11.62 4.70
N ALA A 139 -8.02 -12.63 5.39
CA ALA A 139 -9.26 -13.30 4.98
C ALA A 139 -10.46 -12.33 4.94
N LYS A 140 -10.51 -11.34 5.85
CA LYS A 140 -11.52 -10.27 5.78
C LYS A 140 -11.37 -9.41 4.52
N LEU A 141 -10.13 -9.12 4.10
CA LEU A 141 -9.86 -8.40 2.85
C LEU A 141 -10.30 -9.22 1.62
N ALA A 142 -10.03 -10.53 1.62
CA ALA A 142 -10.53 -11.44 0.59
C ALA A 142 -12.06 -11.40 0.51
N ALA A 143 -12.74 -11.52 1.66
CA ALA A 143 -14.19 -11.46 1.75
C ALA A 143 -14.78 -10.12 1.25
N GLU A 144 -14.02 -9.05 1.31
CA GLU A 144 -14.39 -7.73 0.77
C GLU A 144 -14.05 -7.53 -0.70
N GLY A 145 -13.36 -8.48 -1.34
CA GLY A 145 -13.10 -8.46 -2.78
C GLY A 145 -11.65 -8.23 -3.20
N VAL A 146 -10.69 -8.13 -2.28
CA VAL A 146 -9.26 -8.10 -2.62
C VAL A 146 -8.87 -9.42 -3.29
N LYS A 147 -8.20 -9.34 -4.43
CA LYS A 147 -7.92 -10.51 -5.29
C LYS A 147 -6.53 -11.10 -5.10
N ILE A 148 -5.56 -10.30 -4.72
CA ILE A 148 -4.17 -10.72 -4.55
C ILE A 148 -3.74 -10.44 -3.12
N LEU A 149 -3.42 -11.49 -2.39
CA LEU A 149 -3.05 -11.42 -0.98
C LEU A 149 -1.67 -12.05 -0.77
N GLY A 150 -0.92 -11.46 0.12
CA GLY A 150 0.42 -11.91 0.43
C GLY A 150 0.95 -11.23 1.67
N GLY A 151 2.26 -11.09 1.77
CA GLY A 151 2.88 -10.43 2.90
C GLY A 151 4.21 -9.78 2.52
N CYS A 152 4.62 -8.80 3.31
CA CYS A 152 5.87 -8.08 3.18
C CYS A 152 6.78 -8.37 4.40
N CYS A 153 7.33 -7.35 5.02
CA CYS A 153 8.32 -7.50 6.10
C CYS A 153 7.84 -8.37 7.25
N GLY A 154 8.70 -9.29 7.68
CA GLY A 154 8.42 -10.21 8.78
C GLY A 154 7.50 -11.38 8.44
N THR A 155 6.92 -11.43 7.25
CA THR A 155 6.10 -12.56 6.79
C THR A 155 6.98 -13.78 6.53
N THR A 156 6.54 -14.93 7.03
CA THR A 156 7.23 -16.23 6.90
C THR A 156 6.32 -17.22 6.18
N PRO A 157 6.85 -18.37 5.74
CA PRO A 157 6.02 -19.44 5.18
C PRO A 157 4.85 -19.85 6.08
N THR A 158 5.02 -19.80 7.41
CA THR A 158 3.94 -20.11 8.36
C THR A 158 2.77 -19.12 8.26
N HIS A 159 3.04 -17.84 8.06
CA HIS A 159 2.00 -16.82 7.83
C HIS A 159 1.23 -17.09 6.54
N ILE A 160 1.94 -17.46 5.47
CA ILE A 160 1.30 -17.76 4.18
C ILE A 160 0.50 -19.06 4.26
N ALA A 161 0.99 -20.09 4.96
CA ALA A 161 0.25 -21.33 5.17
C ALA A 161 -1.05 -21.10 5.97
N ALA A 162 -0.98 -20.29 7.03
CA ALA A 162 -2.17 -19.90 7.79
C ALA A 162 -3.16 -19.10 6.94
N LEU A 163 -2.67 -18.13 6.14
CA LEU A 163 -3.50 -17.37 5.20
C LEU A 163 -4.19 -18.29 4.19
N ARG A 164 -3.45 -19.23 3.62
CA ARG A 164 -4.02 -20.19 2.66
C ARG A 164 -5.15 -21.01 3.29
N ALA A 165 -4.96 -21.51 4.51
CA ALA A 165 -5.98 -22.28 5.23
C ALA A 165 -7.25 -21.45 5.49
N GLU A 166 -7.12 -20.18 5.88
CA GLU A 166 -8.26 -19.28 6.08
C GLU A 166 -9.00 -19.00 4.75
N LEU A 167 -8.26 -18.79 3.64
CA LEU A 167 -8.86 -18.54 2.34
C LEU A 167 -9.60 -19.78 1.80
N ASP A 168 -9.08 -20.99 2.03
CA ASP A 168 -9.72 -22.25 1.62
C ASP A 168 -11.01 -22.51 2.41
N ALA A 169 -11.12 -21.97 3.63
CA ALA A 169 -12.31 -22.07 4.46
C ALA A 169 -13.39 -21.01 4.11
N LEU A 170 -13.07 -20.00 3.30
CA LEU A 170 -14.06 -19.02 2.88
C LEU A 170 -15.08 -19.64 1.91
N PRO A 171 -16.38 -19.32 2.06
CA PRO A 171 -17.37 -19.73 1.08
C PRO A 171 -17.03 -19.15 -0.30
N ALA A 172 -17.32 -19.90 -1.36
CA ALA A 172 -17.15 -19.42 -2.73
C ALA A 172 -17.88 -18.08 -2.90
N GLN A 173 -17.13 -17.02 -3.21
CA GLN A 173 -17.69 -15.69 -3.31
C GLN A 173 -18.51 -15.53 -4.60
N THR A 174 -19.80 -15.29 -4.45
CA THR A 174 -20.55 -14.51 -5.46
C THR A 174 -19.97 -13.09 -5.45
N ALA A 175 -19.63 -12.57 -6.61
CA ALA A 175 -19.06 -11.22 -6.74
C ALA A 175 -19.89 -10.21 -5.93
N ALA A 176 -19.27 -9.57 -4.94
CA ALA A 176 -19.92 -8.54 -4.17
C ALA A 176 -20.20 -7.34 -5.09
N GLU A 177 -21.44 -6.85 -5.06
CA GLU A 177 -21.77 -5.62 -5.77
C GLU A 177 -20.92 -4.45 -5.21
N PRO A 178 -20.47 -3.54 -6.08
CA PRO A 178 -19.66 -2.40 -5.65
C PRO A 178 -20.49 -1.51 -4.72
N VAL A 179 -20.01 -1.34 -3.48
CA VAL A 179 -20.57 -0.37 -2.55
C VAL A 179 -20.15 1.03 -3.03
N PRO A 180 -21.10 1.96 -3.27
CA PRO A 180 -20.73 3.32 -3.66
C PRO A 180 -19.88 3.99 -2.59
N LEU A 181 -18.73 4.52 -3.00
CA LEU A 181 -17.89 5.34 -2.12
C LEU A 181 -18.65 6.64 -1.80
N SER A 182 -19.06 6.81 -0.55
CA SER A 182 -19.24 8.16 -0.03
C SER A 182 -17.85 8.81 -0.02
N THR A 183 -17.67 9.83 -0.84
CA THR A 183 -16.50 10.70 -0.75
C THR A 183 -16.46 11.23 0.69
N PRO A 184 -15.41 11.00 1.49
CA PRO A 184 -15.32 11.72 2.74
C PRO A 184 -15.27 13.20 2.37
N GLU A 185 -16.31 13.94 2.76
CA GLU A 185 -16.23 15.40 2.75
C GLU A 185 -14.98 15.75 3.53
N LYS A 186 -14.04 16.43 2.87
CA LYS A 186 -12.96 17.09 3.61
C LYS A 186 -13.68 17.95 4.65
N PRO A 187 -13.42 17.74 5.94
CA PRO A 187 -13.89 18.72 6.91
C PRO A 187 -13.34 20.06 6.43
N ASP A 188 -14.21 21.02 6.22
CA ASP A 188 -13.84 22.42 5.99
C ASP A 188 -13.25 22.93 7.30
N VAL A 189 -12.04 22.46 7.59
CA VAL A 189 -11.25 23.02 8.66
C VAL A 189 -10.79 24.35 8.09
N GLU A 190 -11.50 25.42 8.44
CA GLU A 190 -10.92 26.77 8.40
C GLU A 190 -9.54 26.65 9.02
N LYS A 191 -8.53 26.64 8.15
CA LYS A 191 -7.14 26.65 8.60
C LYS A 191 -6.85 28.02 9.16
N ASP A 192 -7.27 28.23 10.40
CA ASP A 192 -6.66 29.30 11.20
C ASP A 192 -5.22 28.89 11.50
N ASP A 193 -4.38 29.17 10.54
CA ASP A 193 -2.98 28.76 10.54
C ASP A 193 -2.15 29.76 11.36
N ALA A 194 -2.57 29.92 12.63
CA ALA A 194 -1.89 30.78 13.61
C ALA A 194 -0.40 30.41 13.72
N PHE A 195 -0.08 29.12 13.53
CA PHE A 195 1.27 28.62 13.51
C PHE A 195 2.05 29.14 12.29
N LEU A 196 1.51 28.98 11.09
CA LEU A 196 2.16 29.45 9.86
C LEU A 196 2.22 30.99 9.80
N ARG A 197 1.23 31.70 10.31
CA ARG A 197 1.29 33.17 10.40
C ARG A 197 2.47 33.63 11.25
N LYS A 198 2.68 33.03 12.41
CA LYS A 198 3.82 33.34 13.30
C LYS A 198 5.15 32.97 12.65
N LEU A 199 5.23 31.81 12.00
CA LEU A 199 6.42 31.37 11.32
C LEU A 199 6.81 32.34 10.17
N ASN A 200 5.82 32.75 9.36
CA ASN A 200 6.03 33.71 8.27
C ASN A 200 6.35 35.11 8.77
N ALA A 201 5.92 35.47 9.96
CA ALA A 201 6.29 36.71 10.63
C ALA A 201 7.71 36.69 11.25
N GLY A 202 8.44 35.58 11.16
CA GLY A 202 9.76 35.40 11.75
C GLY A 202 9.74 35.22 13.28
N GLU A 203 8.57 34.96 13.88
CA GLU A 203 8.45 34.69 15.30
C GLU A 203 8.97 33.29 15.64
N LYS A 204 9.55 33.15 16.83
CA LYS A 204 9.94 31.83 17.33
C LYS A 204 8.69 31.03 17.72
N VAL A 205 8.51 29.87 17.13
CA VAL A 205 7.40 28.96 17.42
C VAL A 205 7.95 27.72 18.09
N ILE A 206 7.31 27.29 19.18
CA ILE A 206 7.63 26.04 19.86
C ILE A 206 6.55 25.04 19.50
N ALA A 207 6.92 23.93 18.87
CA ALA A 207 6.07 22.79 18.64
C ALA A 207 6.44 21.69 19.65
N ILE A 208 5.43 21.12 20.32
CA ILE A 208 5.61 20.01 21.25
C ILE A 208 4.84 18.84 20.65
N GLU A 209 5.54 17.75 20.38
CA GLU A 209 4.93 16.48 20.03
C GLU A 209 4.48 15.79 21.32
N LEU A 210 3.21 15.44 21.38
CA LEU A 210 2.64 14.64 22.46
C LEU A 210 2.31 13.26 21.87
N ASP A 211 3.00 12.24 22.35
CA ASP A 211 2.64 10.87 22.06
C ASP A 211 1.23 10.59 22.61
N SER A 212 0.43 9.86 21.84
CA SER A 212 -0.85 9.37 22.32
C SER A 212 -0.65 8.55 23.59
N PRO A 213 -1.43 8.80 24.67
CA PRO A 213 -1.33 8.01 25.89
C PRO A 213 -1.58 6.53 25.56
N LYS A 214 -0.80 5.66 26.16
CA LYS A 214 -0.90 4.20 25.93
C LYS A 214 -2.17 3.61 26.53
N ASP A 215 -2.77 4.31 27.45
CA ASP A 215 -4.00 3.95 28.15
C ASP A 215 -5.02 5.09 28.03
N ALA A 216 -6.31 4.74 27.98
CA ALA A 216 -7.40 5.71 27.85
C ALA A 216 -7.66 6.56 29.14
N ASP A 217 -6.82 6.39 30.15
CA ASP A 217 -6.91 7.14 31.40
C ASP A 217 -6.16 8.48 31.26
N LEU A 218 -6.94 9.55 31.13
CA LEU A 218 -6.46 10.93 30.97
C LEU A 218 -6.47 11.71 32.29
N THR A 219 -6.50 11.03 33.46
CA THR A 219 -6.43 11.69 34.77
C THR A 219 -5.02 12.06 35.20
#